data_2c1c1b2aa36fa4aa90ee16ac79311707
#
_entry.id   2c1c1b2aa36fa4aa90ee16ac79311707
#
_cell.length_a   1.000
_cell.length_b   1.000
_cell.length_c   1.000
_cell.angle_alpha   90.00
_cell.angle_beta   90.00
_cell.angle_gamma   90.00
#
_symmetry.space_group_name_H-M   'P 1'
#
loop_
_entity.id
_entity.type
_entity.pdbx_description
1 polymer ?
#
loop_
_entity_poly.entity_id
_entity_poly.type
_entity_poly.pdbx_seq_one_letter_code
_entity_poly.pdbx_strand_id
1 'polypeptide(L)'
;MKLISDFAERLRMALDFRNMKATELSELTGINKSTISQYLSKEYEHKRERIELFAKTLNVNEAWLTGYDVPMEINNQEDSIIEKYELSPDELKEYENIKMTTSTLMFNGRPASKNDKIDLERILKEFFVKALLKKRADEKNDEQKKKRNSKID
;
A
#
# COMPACT_ATOMS: atom_id res chain seq x y z
N MET A 1 5.79 6.37 21.89
CA MET A 1 4.48 6.20 21.22
C MET A 1 3.38 6.12 22.27
N LYS A 2 2.27 6.78 22.04
CA LYS A 2 1.15 6.81 22.97
C LYS A 2 0.12 5.73 22.59
N LEU A 3 -0.33 4.93 23.54
CA LEU A 3 -1.44 3.99 23.35
C LEU A 3 -2.77 4.75 23.50
N ILE A 4 -3.61 4.75 22.45
CA ILE A 4 -4.88 5.51 22.40
C ILE A 4 -6.09 4.63 22.12
N SER A 5 -5.90 3.37 21.76
CA SER A 5 -6.96 2.42 21.43
C SER A 5 -6.52 1.01 21.79
N ASP A 6 -7.40 0.03 21.65
CA ASP A 6 -7.06 -1.38 21.80
C ASP A 6 -7.04 -2.13 20.47
N PHE A 7 -6.47 -3.32 20.49
CA PHE A 7 -6.33 -4.16 19.31
C PHE A 7 -7.68 -4.54 18.68
N ALA A 8 -8.68 -4.90 19.49
CA ALA A 8 -9.99 -5.29 18.97
C ALA A 8 -10.69 -4.16 18.21
N GLU A 9 -10.62 -2.95 18.74
CA GLU A 9 -11.16 -1.76 18.09
C GLU A 9 -10.43 -1.45 16.78
N ARG A 10 -9.09 -1.50 16.81
CA ARG A 10 -8.27 -1.30 15.61
C ARG A 10 -8.50 -2.38 14.56
N LEU A 11 -8.67 -3.63 14.96
CA LEU A 11 -8.97 -4.73 14.04
C LEU A 11 -10.33 -4.52 13.35
N ARG A 12 -11.36 -4.08 14.08
CA ARG A 12 -12.65 -3.71 13.47
C ARG A 12 -12.50 -2.56 12.49
N MET A 13 -11.79 -1.51 12.88
CA MET A 13 -11.54 -0.35 12.00
C MET A 13 -10.82 -0.78 10.72
N ALA A 14 -9.84 -1.66 10.81
CA ALA A 14 -9.11 -2.16 9.65
C ALA A 14 -10.00 -3.01 8.72
N LEU A 15 -10.83 -3.88 9.28
CA LEU A 15 -11.80 -4.68 8.52
C LEU A 15 -12.81 -3.77 7.79
N ASP A 16 -13.37 -2.79 8.48
CA ASP A 16 -14.33 -1.83 7.92
C ASP A 16 -13.66 -0.98 6.82
N PHE A 17 -12.45 -0.52 7.06
CA PHE A 17 -11.68 0.26 6.10
C PHE A 17 -11.39 -0.53 4.81
N ARG A 18 -11.08 -1.81 4.92
CA ARG A 18 -10.85 -2.71 3.79
C ARG A 18 -12.13 -3.29 3.21
N ASN A 19 -13.31 -2.97 3.78
CA ASN A 19 -14.58 -3.59 3.43
C ASN A 19 -14.52 -5.12 3.44
N MET A 20 -13.81 -5.67 4.43
CA MET A 20 -13.52 -7.09 4.60
C MET A 20 -14.30 -7.65 5.78
N LYS A 21 -14.86 -8.84 5.60
CA LYS A 21 -15.53 -9.58 6.68
C LYS A 21 -14.56 -10.46 7.46
N ALA A 22 -14.89 -10.78 8.71
CA ALA A 22 -14.11 -11.71 9.52
C ALA A 22 -13.93 -13.09 8.87
N THR A 23 -14.92 -13.55 8.08
CA THR A 23 -14.82 -14.78 7.26
C THR A 23 -13.73 -14.70 6.20
N GLU A 24 -13.62 -13.58 5.50
CA GLU A 24 -12.57 -13.36 4.48
C GLU A 24 -11.19 -13.30 5.12
N LEU A 25 -11.08 -12.62 6.27
CA LEU A 25 -9.84 -12.60 7.04
C LEU A 25 -9.44 -14.01 7.50
N SER A 26 -10.39 -14.83 7.93
CA SER A 26 -10.18 -16.23 8.28
C SER A 26 -9.62 -17.04 7.11
N GLU A 27 -10.19 -16.90 5.93
CA GLU A 27 -9.74 -17.58 4.71
C GLU A 27 -8.32 -17.16 4.29
N LEU A 28 -8.02 -15.87 4.35
CA LEU A 28 -6.72 -15.34 3.95
C LEU A 28 -5.59 -15.67 4.93
N THR A 29 -5.91 -15.74 6.22
CA THR A 29 -4.91 -15.98 7.29
C THR A 29 -4.80 -17.43 7.72
N GLY A 30 -5.79 -18.27 7.40
CA GLY A 30 -5.90 -19.64 7.93
C GLY A 30 -6.27 -19.72 9.41
N ILE A 31 -6.61 -18.60 10.04
CA ILE A 31 -7.06 -18.53 11.45
C ILE A 31 -8.55 -18.77 11.51
N ASN A 32 -8.99 -19.65 12.40
CA ASN A 32 -10.41 -19.96 12.55
C ASN A 32 -11.25 -18.72 12.86
N LYS A 33 -12.44 -18.65 12.26
CA LYS A 33 -13.40 -17.56 12.47
C LYS A 33 -13.74 -17.35 13.95
N SER A 34 -13.85 -18.42 14.73
CA SER A 34 -14.08 -18.35 16.17
C SER A 34 -12.94 -17.64 16.91
N THR A 35 -11.72 -17.89 16.52
CA THR A 35 -10.54 -17.23 17.07
C THR A 35 -10.51 -15.72 16.71
N ILE A 36 -10.86 -15.38 15.48
CA ILE A 36 -11.00 -13.97 15.06
C ILE A 36 -12.09 -13.27 15.86
N SER A 37 -13.24 -13.93 16.07
CA SER A 37 -14.32 -13.40 16.92
C SER A 37 -13.87 -13.15 18.35
N GLN A 38 -13.03 -14.03 18.93
CA GLN A 38 -12.45 -13.84 20.26
C GLN A 38 -11.50 -12.61 20.31
N TYR A 39 -10.72 -12.36 19.27
CA TYR A 39 -9.92 -11.13 19.16
C TYR A 39 -10.80 -9.88 19.09
N LEU A 40 -11.90 -9.93 18.37
CA LEU A 40 -12.85 -8.82 18.25
C LEU A 40 -13.66 -8.58 19.54
N SER A 41 -13.86 -9.61 20.37
CA SER A 41 -14.57 -9.51 21.67
C SER A 41 -13.65 -9.20 22.87
N LYS A 42 -12.35 -8.96 22.63
CA LYS A 42 -11.34 -8.70 23.66
C LYS A 42 -11.07 -9.86 24.62
N GLU A 43 -11.47 -11.07 24.27
CA GLU A 43 -11.33 -12.26 25.13
C GLU A 43 -9.98 -12.97 25.00
N TYR A 44 -9.10 -12.50 24.11
CA TYR A 44 -7.86 -13.18 23.77
C TYR A 44 -6.63 -12.29 23.92
N GLU A 45 -5.57 -12.85 24.52
CA GLU A 45 -4.26 -12.20 24.53
C GLU A 45 -3.62 -12.23 23.14
N HIS A 46 -3.00 -11.11 22.77
CA HIS A 46 -2.43 -10.92 21.44
C HIS A 46 -1.08 -11.64 21.32
N LYS A 47 -1.03 -12.69 20.53
CA LYS A 47 0.25 -13.29 20.12
C LYS A 47 0.86 -12.43 18.99
N ARG A 48 2.12 -12.05 19.16
CA ARG A 48 2.85 -11.19 18.22
C ARG A 48 2.78 -11.70 16.77
N GLU A 49 2.98 -13.01 16.57
CA GLU A 49 2.93 -13.65 15.25
C GLU A 49 1.57 -13.44 14.53
N ARG A 50 0.47 -13.42 15.29
CA ARG A 50 -0.86 -13.17 14.73
C ARG A 50 -1.12 -11.71 14.44
N ILE A 51 -0.58 -10.81 15.26
CA ILE A 51 -0.62 -9.36 14.99
C ILE A 51 0.11 -9.04 13.68
N GLU A 52 1.30 -9.56 13.49
CA GLU A 52 2.08 -9.43 12.25
C GLU A 52 1.30 -9.98 11.04
N LEU A 53 0.67 -11.14 11.17
CA LEU A 53 -0.11 -11.76 10.11
C LEU A 53 -1.35 -10.93 9.75
N PHE A 54 -2.09 -10.43 10.73
CA PHE A 54 -3.24 -9.56 10.51
C PHE A 54 -2.82 -8.22 9.88
N ALA A 55 -1.78 -7.59 10.40
CA ALA A 55 -1.25 -6.34 9.87
C ALA A 55 -0.82 -6.48 8.40
N LYS A 56 -0.14 -7.55 8.06
CA LYS A 56 0.29 -7.88 6.70
C LYS A 56 -0.91 -8.17 5.78
N THR A 57 -1.87 -8.97 6.22
CA THR A 57 -3.05 -9.33 5.43
C THR A 57 -3.94 -8.12 5.17
N LEU A 58 -4.12 -7.26 6.17
CA LEU A 58 -4.92 -6.04 6.07
C LEU A 58 -4.14 -4.86 5.48
N ASN A 59 -2.83 -5.02 5.29
CA ASN A 59 -1.92 -3.98 4.84
C ASN A 59 -2.03 -2.71 5.69
N VAL A 60 -1.88 -2.87 7.00
CA VAL A 60 -1.89 -1.80 7.99
C VAL A 60 -0.64 -1.83 8.85
N ASN A 61 -0.31 -0.71 9.47
CA ASN A 61 0.81 -0.61 10.39
C ASN A 61 0.58 -1.46 11.64
N GLU A 62 1.53 -2.31 11.98
CA GLU A 62 1.47 -3.21 13.13
C GLU A 62 1.33 -2.43 14.46
N ALA A 63 2.08 -1.35 14.64
CA ALA A 63 1.98 -0.50 15.82
C ALA A 63 0.60 0.19 15.90
N TRP A 64 0.05 0.61 14.77
CA TRP A 64 -1.32 1.14 14.72
C TRP A 64 -2.34 0.07 15.12
N LEU A 65 -2.19 -1.15 14.60
CA LEU A 65 -3.10 -2.26 14.90
C LEU A 65 -3.09 -2.63 16.38
N THR A 66 -1.96 -2.49 17.05
CA THR A 66 -1.84 -2.71 18.51
C THR A 66 -2.35 -1.55 19.36
N GLY A 67 -2.79 -0.43 18.75
CA GLY A 67 -3.46 0.68 19.41
C GLY A 67 -2.61 1.93 19.63
N TYR A 68 -1.39 1.99 19.10
CA TYR A 68 -0.56 3.19 19.20
C TYR A 68 -1.04 4.32 18.28
N ASP A 69 -0.72 5.55 18.68
CA ASP A 69 -1.02 6.77 17.94
C ASP A 69 0.00 6.97 16.80
N VAL A 70 -0.15 6.17 15.76
CA VAL A 70 0.64 6.20 14.53
C VAL A 70 -0.29 6.06 13.33
N PRO A 71 0.12 6.44 12.13
CA PRO A 71 -0.70 6.25 10.93
C PRO A 71 -1.07 4.79 10.70
N MET A 72 -2.31 4.53 10.29
CA MET A 72 -2.82 3.21 9.93
C MET A 72 -2.10 2.62 8.73
N GLU A 73 -1.88 3.44 7.72
CA GLU A 73 -1.22 3.02 6.48
C GLU A 73 0.27 2.88 6.67
N ILE A 74 0.82 1.83 6.09
CA ILE A 74 2.26 1.66 6.00
C ILE A 74 2.72 2.57 4.87
N ASN A 75 3.29 3.72 5.18
CA ASN A 75 3.87 4.64 4.20
C ASN A 75 5.09 4.05 3.44
N ASN A 76 5.37 2.77 3.65
CA ASN A 76 6.52 2.08 3.06
C ASN A 76 6.43 1.89 1.54
N GLN A 77 5.27 2.15 0.91
CA GLN A 77 5.18 2.01 -0.55
C GLN A 77 5.83 3.17 -1.30
N GLU A 78 5.91 4.34 -0.70
CA GLU A 78 6.53 5.51 -1.34
C GLU A 78 8.05 5.43 -1.30
N ASP A 79 8.57 5.23 -0.12
CA ASP A 79 10.02 5.09 0.07
C ASP A 79 10.56 3.88 -0.69
N SER A 80 9.77 2.79 -0.75
CA SER A 80 10.19 1.57 -1.44
C SER A 80 10.29 1.70 -2.96
N ILE A 81 9.42 2.46 -3.61
CA ILE A 81 9.49 2.66 -5.07
C ILE A 81 10.64 3.59 -5.43
N ILE A 82 10.79 4.69 -4.70
CA ILE A 82 11.86 5.66 -4.90
C ILE A 82 13.22 4.99 -4.73
N GLU A 83 13.42 4.26 -3.64
CA GLU A 83 14.67 3.55 -3.35
C GLU A 83 14.90 2.36 -4.29
N LYS A 84 13.88 1.53 -4.50
CA LYS A 84 13.99 0.32 -5.32
C LYS A 84 14.35 0.60 -6.77
N TYR A 85 13.81 1.66 -7.34
CA TYR A 85 13.99 1.99 -8.74
C TYR A 85 14.95 3.16 -8.98
N GLU A 86 15.51 3.75 -7.92
CA GLU A 86 16.45 4.88 -8.00
C GLU A 86 15.96 5.95 -8.98
N LEU A 87 14.80 6.57 -8.66
CA LEU A 87 14.14 7.52 -9.55
C LEU A 87 15.01 8.74 -9.82
N SER A 88 15.13 9.13 -11.08
CA SER A 88 15.73 10.41 -11.47
C SER A 88 14.85 11.58 -10.97
N PRO A 89 15.37 12.82 -10.89
CA PRO A 89 14.58 13.99 -10.48
C PRO A 89 13.29 14.18 -11.30
N ASP A 90 13.34 13.92 -12.61
CA ASP A 90 12.16 14.02 -13.49
C ASP A 90 11.15 12.89 -13.21
N GLU A 91 11.63 11.68 -13.03
CA GLU A 91 10.80 10.51 -12.69
C GLU A 91 10.16 10.67 -11.31
N LEU A 92 10.89 11.23 -10.33
CA LEU A 92 10.38 11.55 -9.02
C LEU A 92 9.24 12.58 -9.09
N LYS A 93 9.38 13.60 -9.90
CA LYS A 93 8.34 14.62 -10.12
C LYS A 93 7.08 14.02 -10.74
N GLU A 94 7.23 13.13 -11.72
CA GLU A 94 6.09 12.40 -12.30
C GLU A 94 5.39 11.52 -11.24
N TYR A 95 6.17 10.87 -10.39
CA TYR A 95 5.66 10.05 -9.30
C TYR A 95 4.89 10.87 -8.24
N GLU A 96 5.40 12.02 -7.84
CA GLU A 96 4.73 12.95 -6.93
C GLU A 96 3.43 13.52 -7.49
N ASN A 97 3.33 13.71 -8.81
CA ASN A 97 2.10 14.15 -9.47
C ASN A 97 0.95 13.15 -9.29
N ILE A 98 1.22 11.88 -9.14
CA ILE A 98 0.19 10.86 -8.86
C ILE A 98 -0.53 11.18 -7.57
N LYS A 99 0.18 11.50 -6.50
CA LYS A 99 -0.41 11.89 -5.22
C LYS A 99 -1.27 13.14 -5.34
N MET A 100 -0.74 14.15 -6.02
CA MET A 100 -1.46 15.41 -6.22
C MET A 100 -2.75 15.18 -6.99
N THR A 101 -2.73 14.38 -8.04
CA THR A 101 -3.89 14.05 -8.85
C THR A 101 -4.93 13.27 -8.05
N THR A 102 -4.52 12.29 -7.27
CA THR A 102 -5.44 11.47 -6.45
C THR A 102 -6.03 12.25 -5.29
N SER A 103 -5.26 13.15 -4.67
CA SER A 103 -5.74 13.97 -3.55
C SER A 103 -6.86 14.93 -3.95
N THR A 104 -6.81 15.44 -5.18
CA THR A 104 -7.78 16.39 -5.74
C THR A 104 -8.91 15.74 -6.52
N LEU A 105 -8.98 14.42 -6.56
CA LEU A 105 -9.95 13.69 -7.35
C LEU A 105 -11.38 13.99 -6.92
N MET A 106 -12.18 14.41 -7.91
CA MET A 106 -13.61 14.70 -7.77
C MET A 106 -14.42 13.72 -8.61
N PHE A 107 -15.56 13.30 -8.08
CA PHE A 107 -16.51 12.48 -8.82
C PHE A 107 -17.91 13.11 -8.74
N ASN A 108 -18.47 13.45 -9.89
CA ASN A 108 -19.78 14.16 -9.96
C ASN A 108 -19.87 15.41 -9.07
N GLY A 109 -18.80 16.23 -9.04
CA GLY A 109 -18.76 17.46 -8.25
C GLY A 109 -18.58 17.25 -6.74
N ARG A 110 -18.30 16.04 -6.32
CA ARG A 110 -17.98 15.70 -4.91
C ARG A 110 -16.58 15.11 -4.80
N PRO A 111 -15.86 15.34 -3.68
CA PRO A 111 -14.60 14.67 -3.45
C PRO A 111 -14.78 13.14 -3.48
N ALA A 112 -13.88 12.43 -4.14
CA ALA A 112 -13.86 10.98 -4.10
C ALA A 112 -13.67 10.48 -2.66
N SER A 113 -14.23 9.31 -2.34
CA SER A 113 -14.04 8.73 -1.01
C SER A 113 -12.56 8.46 -0.72
N LYS A 114 -12.18 8.41 0.55
CA LYS A 114 -10.80 8.11 0.95
C LYS A 114 -10.32 6.76 0.38
N ASN A 115 -11.18 5.75 0.40
CA ASN A 115 -10.87 4.42 -0.12
C ASN A 115 -10.67 4.44 -1.65
N ASP A 116 -11.54 5.14 -2.37
CA ASP A 116 -11.41 5.26 -3.84
C ASP A 116 -10.10 5.96 -4.22
N LYS A 117 -9.70 6.98 -3.47
CA LYS A 117 -8.42 7.67 -3.68
C LYS A 117 -7.22 6.75 -3.47
N ILE A 118 -7.24 5.94 -2.41
CA ILE A 118 -6.18 4.97 -2.10
C ILE A 118 -6.08 3.89 -3.18
N ASP A 119 -7.21 3.33 -3.60
CA ASP A 119 -7.25 2.32 -4.65
C ASP A 119 -6.75 2.87 -5.99
N LEU A 120 -7.16 4.07 -6.35
CA LEU A 120 -6.68 4.74 -7.56
C LEU A 120 -5.18 5.03 -7.48
N GLU A 121 -4.70 5.53 -6.35
CA GLU A 121 -3.28 5.81 -6.15
C GLU A 121 -2.44 4.54 -6.31
N ARG A 122 -2.87 3.42 -5.74
CA ARG A 122 -2.23 2.12 -5.90
C ARG A 122 -2.15 1.70 -7.37
N ILE A 123 -3.25 1.80 -8.10
CA ILE A 123 -3.32 1.45 -9.53
C ILE A 123 -2.39 2.35 -10.35
N LEU A 124 -2.38 3.66 -10.08
CA LEU A 124 -1.51 4.60 -10.77
C LEU A 124 -0.03 4.36 -10.47
N LYS A 125 0.33 3.99 -9.25
CA LYS A 125 1.70 3.61 -8.88
C LYS A 125 2.16 2.33 -9.60
N GLU A 126 1.31 1.32 -9.68
CA GLU A 126 1.60 0.11 -10.45
C GLU A 126 1.78 0.42 -11.95
N PHE A 127 0.92 1.25 -12.49
CA PHE A 127 1.03 1.71 -13.88
C PHE A 127 2.32 2.50 -14.11
N PHE A 128 2.66 3.42 -13.22
CA PHE A 128 3.90 4.19 -13.26
C PHE A 128 5.13 3.28 -13.32
N VAL A 129 5.22 2.29 -12.45
CA VAL A 129 6.34 1.33 -12.43
C VAL A 129 6.45 0.58 -13.76
N LYS A 130 5.34 0.11 -14.31
CA LYS A 130 5.33 -0.56 -15.61
C LYS A 130 5.80 0.35 -16.74
N ALA A 131 5.31 1.58 -16.77
CA ALA A 131 5.70 2.57 -17.77
C ALA A 131 7.19 2.97 -17.64
N LEU A 132 7.68 3.12 -16.40
CA LEU A 132 9.08 3.41 -16.10
C LEU A 132 10.01 2.32 -16.63
N LEU A 133 9.70 1.06 -16.34
CA LEU A 133 10.50 -0.09 -16.78
C LEU A 133 10.51 -0.21 -18.31
N LYS A 134 9.37 0.02 -18.96
CA LYS A 134 9.27 0.03 -20.41
C LYS A 134 10.11 1.14 -21.03
N LYS A 135 9.99 2.37 -20.53
CA LYS A 135 10.79 3.53 -21.00
C LYS A 135 12.28 3.26 -20.90
N ARG A 136 12.75 2.76 -19.74
CA ARG A 136 14.17 2.44 -19.52
C ARG A 136 14.66 1.30 -20.41
N ALA A 137 13.82 0.32 -20.74
CA ALA A 137 14.15 -0.76 -21.68
C ALA A 137 14.29 -0.23 -23.11
N ASP A 138 13.41 0.66 -23.56
CA ASP A 138 13.45 1.29 -24.88
C ASP A 138 14.69 2.17 -25.04
N GLU A 139 15.04 2.97 -24.03
CA GLU A 139 16.25 3.80 -24.01
C GLU A 139 17.54 2.97 -24.15
N LYS A 140 17.63 1.85 -23.43
CA LYS A 140 18.77 0.93 -23.54
C LYS A 140 18.89 0.31 -24.93
N ASN A 141 17.77 -0.04 -25.56
CA ASN A 141 17.76 -0.59 -26.93
C ASN A 141 18.23 0.45 -27.96
N ASP A 142 17.80 1.69 -27.80
CA ASP A 142 18.20 2.79 -28.71
C ASP A 142 19.70 3.14 -28.57
N GLU A 143 20.23 3.12 -27.34
CA GLU A 143 21.67 3.30 -27.11
C GLU A 143 22.49 2.17 -27.74
N GLN A 144 22.03 0.92 -27.64
CA GLN A 144 22.71 -0.22 -28.27
C GLN A 144 22.68 -0.13 -29.78
N LYS A 145 21.56 0.31 -30.39
CA LYS A 145 21.48 0.56 -31.85
C LYS A 145 22.44 1.66 -32.30
N LYS A 146 22.51 2.76 -31.55
CA LYS A 146 23.46 3.85 -31.84
C LYS A 146 24.93 3.39 -31.79
N LYS A 147 25.29 2.60 -30.78
CA LYS A 147 26.64 2.02 -30.64
C LYS A 147 26.98 1.03 -31.76
N ARG A 148 26.03 0.25 -32.27
CA ARG A 148 26.23 -0.65 -33.41
C ARG A 148 26.45 0.13 -34.68
N ASN A 149 25.66 1.17 -34.93
CA ASN A 149 25.79 2.00 -36.14
C ASN A 149 27.08 2.82 -36.15
N SER A 150 27.60 3.26 -35.00
CA SER A 150 28.87 4.00 -34.88
C SER A 150 30.12 3.13 -35.09
N LYS A 151 30.01 1.80 -35.03
CA LYS A 151 31.10 0.83 -35.26
C LYS A 151 31.22 0.38 -36.72
N ILE A 152 30.28 0.77 -37.60
CA ILE A 152 30.24 0.41 -39.03
C ILE A 152 30.90 1.46 -39.89
N ASP A 153 31.12 2.68 -39.38
CA ASP A 153 31.92 3.77 -39.99
C ASP A 153 33.36 3.70 -39.48
#